data_9571e530699c500f0371988a803c8a48
#
_entry.id   9571e530699c500f0371988a803c8a48
#
_cell.length_a   1.000
_cell.length_b   1.000
_cell.length_c   1.000
_cell.angle_alpha   90.00
_cell.angle_beta   90.00
_cell.angle_gamma   90.00
#
_symmetry.space_group_name_H-M   'P 1'
#
loop_
_entity.id
_entity.type
_entity.pdbx_description
1 polymer ?
#
loop_
_entity_poly.entity_id
_entity_poly.type
_entity_poly.pdbx_seq_one_letter_code
_entity_poly.pdbx_strand_id
1 'polypeptide(L)'
;MAESNLLGFLNNVKDGAVENKEPAKPRKPKKVTYAMMLSYQGKNYFGMQKQKSEATIESNLHDAMKSIGAITEAECAKPNLWWFQRAARTDRAVSAVRQICSMQLPLDQDFIDNGPSKMNALLPKDIRVMGIKRTTPSFHAQKTCDARTYSYTIPTFAFAELDKLTNWDYRINEEKIAEINDVLSSYIGTHNFFNYTSKKDHDDRSCYRYIKSFECTKPFIFHDEFRNKDVEFVTVYVKGQSFILHQIRKMMGMLISVIRRQVYKSDILKSFESRRMDVPRAPGLGLLLEKLHYDVYETRFSQSHGSLNDWGEETEEAVKNFRDEYIVSEILKGECQTNQMMLWLSTLVQHRFACDPLDQNGESNSDLREAANVATYGVPEPEEPIDTEELKAELAADSGLPTDPPSEITEETGENEEDEPQEKKARIAC
;
A
#
# COMPACT_ATOMS: atom_id res chain seq x y z
N MET A 1 81.80 -51.04 -28.35
CA MET A 1 81.47 -49.64 -28.25
C MET A 1 79.98 -49.49 -28.64
N ALA A 2 79.08 -49.85 -27.74
CA ALA A 2 77.62 -49.61 -27.88
C ALA A 2 76.87 -49.95 -26.57
N GLU A 3 77.27 -49.42 -25.44
CA GLU A 3 76.58 -49.67 -24.16
C GLU A 3 76.58 -48.44 -23.22
N SER A 4 76.69 -47.23 -23.75
CA SER A 4 76.70 -46.03 -22.88
C SER A 4 75.65 -44.96 -23.15
N ASN A 5 74.60 -45.27 -23.94
CA ASN A 5 73.54 -44.27 -24.26
C ASN A 5 72.12 -44.63 -23.84
N LEU A 6 71.93 -45.59 -22.90
CA LEU A 6 70.59 -45.97 -22.48
C LEU A 6 70.21 -45.47 -21.07
N LEU A 7 71.15 -44.86 -20.33
CA LEU A 7 70.86 -44.33 -18.94
C LEU A 7 70.52 -42.86 -18.91
N GLY A 8 70.54 -42.11 -20.03
CA GLY A 8 70.21 -40.67 -20.06
C GLY A 8 68.71 -40.36 -20.31
N PHE A 9 67.89 -41.36 -20.60
CA PHE A 9 66.48 -41.10 -21.00
C PHE A 9 65.44 -41.35 -19.93
N LEU A 10 65.80 -41.81 -18.70
CA LEU A 10 64.86 -42.18 -17.64
C LEU A 10 64.74 -41.17 -16.51
N ASN A 11 65.44 -40.05 -16.53
CA ASN A 11 65.39 -39.07 -15.42
C ASN A 11 64.68 -37.75 -15.69
N ASN A 12 63.76 -37.70 -16.68
CA ASN A 12 62.95 -36.49 -16.96
C ASN A 12 61.41 -36.76 -17.03
N VAL A 13 60.90 -37.72 -16.26
CA VAL A 13 59.49 -37.77 -15.96
C VAL A 13 59.29 -36.97 -14.68
N LYS A 14 59.19 -35.65 -14.79
CA LYS A 14 58.64 -34.81 -13.72
C LYS A 14 57.18 -35.21 -13.50
N ASP A 15 56.89 -35.59 -12.25
CA ASP A 15 55.56 -35.76 -11.71
C ASP A 15 54.68 -34.62 -12.14
N GLY A 16 53.88 -34.81 -13.19
CA GLY A 16 52.74 -33.98 -13.51
C GLY A 16 51.65 -34.28 -12.49
N ALA A 17 51.67 -33.53 -11.36
CA ALA A 17 50.53 -33.50 -10.47
C ALA A 17 49.31 -33.08 -11.30
N VAL A 18 48.42 -34.03 -11.55
CA VAL A 18 47.10 -33.77 -12.08
C VAL A 18 46.37 -32.97 -10.98
N GLU A 19 46.39 -31.65 -11.08
CA GLU A 19 45.51 -30.82 -10.29
C GLU A 19 44.07 -31.29 -10.60
N ASN A 20 43.50 -32.05 -9.68
CA ASN A 20 42.07 -32.26 -9.60
C ASN A 20 41.41 -30.91 -9.35
N LYS A 21 41.13 -30.14 -10.41
CA LYS A 21 40.26 -28.99 -10.36
C LYS A 21 38.89 -29.52 -9.95
N GLU A 22 38.50 -29.28 -8.70
CA GLU A 22 37.13 -29.49 -8.28
C GLU A 22 36.19 -28.89 -9.35
N PRO A 23 35.10 -29.60 -9.73
CA PRO A 23 34.14 -29.05 -10.68
C PRO A 23 33.65 -27.71 -10.16
N ALA A 24 33.81 -26.67 -10.96
CA ALA A 24 33.39 -25.31 -10.61
C ALA A 24 31.93 -25.37 -10.14
N LYS A 25 31.68 -24.91 -8.91
CA LYS A 25 30.33 -24.84 -8.34
C LYS A 25 29.42 -24.18 -9.39
N PRO A 26 28.25 -24.76 -9.71
CA PRO A 26 27.37 -24.22 -10.73
C PRO A 26 27.06 -22.76 -10.36
N ARG A 27 27.32 -21.85 -11.30
CA ARG A 27 27.02 -20.42 -11.10
C ARG A 27 25.52 -20.28 -10.85
N LYS A 28 25.13 -19.67 -9.73
CA LYS A 28 23.74 -19.39 -9.45
C LYS A 28 23.14 -18.62 -10.62
N PRO A 29 21.94 -18.98 -11.12
CA PRO A 29 21.31 -18.25 -12.20
C PRO A 29 21.15 -16.77 -11.84
N LYS A 30 21.40 -15.89 -12.82
CA LYS A 30 21.27 -14.45 -12.64
C LYS A 30 19.79 -14.11 -12.34
N LYS A 31 19.52 -13.52 -11.18
CA LYS A 31 18.19 -13.03 -10.83
C LYS A 31 17.90 -11.71 -11.57
N VAL A 32 16.66 -11.53 -11.96
CA VAL A 32 16.11 -10.28 -12.52
C VAL A 32 14.93 -9.82 -11.69
N THR A 33 14.59 -8.55 -11.77
CA THR A 33 13.46 -7.99 -11.03
C THR A 33 12.21 -8.02 -11.91
N TYR A 34 11.10 -8.49 -11.33
CA TYR A 34 9.79 -8.52 -11.95
C TYR A 34 8.84 -7.59 -11.21
N ALA A 35 7.92 -7.01 -11.96
CA ALA A 35 6.68 -6.42 -11.44
C ALA A 35 5.52 -7.33 -11.82
N MET A 36 4.65 -7.64 -10.86
CA MET A 36 3.45 -8.44 -11.03
C MET A 36 2.25 -7.60 -10.63
N MET A 37 1.26 -7.50 -11.53
CA MET A 37 0.00 -6.82 -11.24
C MET A 37 -1.05 -7.82 -10.76
N LEU A 38 -1.70 -7.46 -9.64
CA LEU A 38 -2.75 -8.24 -9.00
C LEU A 38 -4.03 -7.44 -8.93
N SER A 39 -5.17 -8.12 -9.17
CA SER A 39 -6.50 -7.65 -8.78
C SER A 39 -7.09 -8.64 -7.78
N TYR A 40 -7.72 -8.13 -6.72
CA TYR A 40 -8.36 -8.99 -5.74
C TYR A 40 -9.54 -8.33 -5.03
N GLN A 41 -10.51 -9.15 -4.68
CA GLN A 41 -11.61 -8.80 -3.80
C GLN A 41 -11.25 -9.22 -2.38
N GLY A 42 -11.17 -8.26 -1.46
CA GLY A 42 -10.58 -8.45 -0.13
C GLY A 42 -11.49 -9.06 0.94
N LYS A 43 -12.82 -9.15 0.70
CA LYS A 43 -13.87 -9.49 1.69
C LYS A 43 -13.53 -10.71 2.57
N ASN A 44 -12.92 -11.74 1.98
CA ASN A 44 -12.63 -13.00 2.66
C ASN A 44 -11.21 -13.08 3.24
N TYR A 45 -10.44 -11.99 3.21
CA TYR A 45 -9.02 -11.98 3.56
C TYR A 45 -8.70 -11.00 4.68
N PHE A 46 -7.73 -11.39 5.50
CA PHE A 46 -7.18 -10.57 6.57
C PHE A 46 -6.11 -9.58 6.05
N GLY A 47 -6.38 -8.96 4.90
CA GLY A 47 -5.53 -7.99 4.22
C GLY A 47 -4.55 -8.60 3.21
N MET A 48 -3.68 -7.74 2.68
CA MET A 48 -2.70 -8.12 1.66
C MET A 48 -1.56 -8.93 2.24
N GLN A 49 -0.93 -8.45 3.31
CA GLN A 49 0.33 -8.96 3.85
C GLN A 49 0.13 -10.30 4.56
N LYS A 50 1.05 -11.25 4.31
CA LYS A 50 1.06 -12.58 4.95
C LYS A 50 1.13 -12.46 6.47
N GLN A 51 0.26 -13.18 7.18
CA GLN A 51 0.18 -13.29 8.62
C GLN A 51 0.36 -14.75 9.05
N LYS A 52 0.62 -15.00 10.35
CA LYS A 52 0.98 -16.35 10.82
C LYS A 52 -0.14 -17.39 10.69
N SER A 53 -1.40 -16.99 10.92
CA SER A 53 -2.55 -17.93 11.02
C SER A 53 -3.70 -17.57 10.08
N GLU A 54 -3.67 -16.40 9.41
CA GLU A 54 -4.82 -15.88 8.71
C GLU A 54 -4.71 -16.03 7.18
N ALA A 55 -5.84 -16.20 6.51
CA ALA A 55 -5.89 -16.20 5.06
C ALA A 55 -5.65 -14.78 4.53
N THR A 56 -4.57 -14.59 3.79
CA THR A 56 -4.19 -13.30 3.19
C THR A 56 -4.02 -13.42 1.67
N ILE A 57 -4.02 -12.29 0.97
CA ILE A 57 -3.76 -12.30 -0.47
C ILE A 57 -2.37 -12.87 -0.78
N GLU A 58 -1.35 -12.48 0.00
CA GLU A 58 0.03 -12.97 -0.18
C GLU A 58 0.18 -14.46 0.11
N SER A 59 -0.51 -15.01 1.12
CA SER A 59 -0.42 -16.44 1.38
C SER A 59 -0.89 -17.26 0.19
N ASN A 60 -2.04 -16.91 -0.41
CA ASN A 60 -2.56 -17.57 -1.60
C ASN A 60 -1.63 -17.39 -2.81
N LEU A 61 -1.11 -16.18 -3.02
CA LEU A 61 -0.17 -15.90 -4.12
C LEU A 61 1.12 -16.71 -3.98
N HIS A 62 1.73 -16.74 -2.79
CA HIS A 62 2.98 -17.47 -2.56
C HIS A 62 2.79 -18.99 -2.72
N ASP A 63 1.65 -19.54 -2.26
CA ASP A 63 1.33 -20.94 -2.46
C ASP A 63 1.13 -21.29 -3.94
N ALA A 64 0.48 -20.43 -4.71
CA ALA A 64 0.36 -20.61 -6.16
C ALA A 64 1.73 -20.53 -6.85
N MET A 65 2.58 -19.57 -6.49
CA MET A 65 3.95 -19.44 -7.03
C MET A 65 4.83 -20.65 -6.71
N LYS A 66 4.71 -21.20 -5.48
CA LYS A 66 5.38 -22.44 -5.09
C LYS A 66 4.89 -23.62 -5.94
N SER A 67 3.59 -23.73 -6.11
CA SER A 67 2.97 -24.85 -6.85
C SER A 67 3.34 -24.89 -8.32
N ILE A 68 3.59 -23.73 -8.96
CA ILE A 68 4.11 -23.67 -10.35
C ILE A 68 5.64 -23.78 -10.42
N GLY A 69 6.34 -23.93 -9.30
CA GLY A 69 7.79 -24.04 -9.22
C GLY A 69 8.58 -22.73 -9.39
N ALA A 70 7.91 -21.57 -9.36
CA ALA A 70 8.55 -20.26 -9.47
C ALA A 70 9.38 -19.91 -8.22
N ILE A 71 8.99 -20.40 -7.05
CA ILE A 71 9.71 -20.28 -5.78
C ILE A 71 9.76 -21.61 -5.05
N THR A 72 10.78 -21.78 -4.23
CA THR A 72 10.96 -22.96 -3.36
C THR A 72 10.11 -22.86 -2.09
N GLU A 73 9.97 -23.96 -1.34
CA GLU A 73 9.33 -23.98 -0.01
C GLU A 73 9.98 -23.00 0.97
N ALA A 74 11.33 -22.94 0.97
CA ALA A 74 12.08 -22.02 1.82
C ALA A 74 11.84 -20.55 1.47
N GLU A 75 11.70 -20.23 0.17
CA GLU A 75 11.37 -18.89 -0.33
C GLU A 75 9.91 -18.53 -0.03
N CYS A 76 8.98 -19.48 -0.14
CA CYS A 76 7.60 -19.29 0.26
C CYS A 76 7.47 -18.96 1.76
N ALA A 77 8.26 -19.64 2.61
CA ALA A 77 8.29 -19.38 4.05
C ALA A 77 8.96 -18.04 4.41
N LYS A 78 9.92 -17.59 3.60
CA LYS A 78 10.74 -16.38 3.85
C LYS A 78 10.78 -15.50 2.60
N PRO A 79 9.80 -14.61 2.38
CA PRO A 79 9.72 -13.75 1.20
C PRO A 79 10.94 -12.85 0.96
N ASN A 80 11.70 -12.53 2.01
CA ASN A 80 12.94 -11.75 1.90
C ASN A 80 14.04 -12.44 1.08
N LEU A 81 14.01 -13.78 0.93
CA LEU A 81 15.01 -14.52 0.13
C LEU A 81 14.93 -14.22 -1.36
N TRP A 82 13.80 -13.73 -1.83
CA TRP A 82 13.54 -13.37 -3.23
C TRP A 82 13.04 -11.94 -3.39
N TRP A 83 13.29 -11.10 -2.38
CA TRP A 83 13.01 -9.66 -2.39
C TRP A 83 11.56 -9.31 -2.75
N PHE A 84 10.62 -10.08 -2.23
CA PHE A 84 9.20 -9.81 -2.46
C PHE A 84 8.78 -8.53 -1.76
N GLN A 85 8.18 -7.61 -2.52
CA GLN A 85 7.67 -6.32 -2.03
C GLN A 85 6.31 -6.03 -2.63
N ARG A 86 5.43 -5.42 -1.85
CA ARG A 86 4.12 -4.91 -2.24
C ARG A 86 4.11 -3.39 -2.27
N ALA A 87 3.44 -2.77 -3.23
CA ALA A 87 3.41 -1.31 -3.34
C ALA A 87 2.52 -0.65 -2.29
N ALA A 88 1.44 -1.32 -1.88
CA ALA A 88 0.54 -0.85 -0.85
C ALA A 88 0.12 -2.02 0.06
N ARG A 89 -0.02 -1.76 1.36
CA ARG A 89 -0.69 -2.65 2.30
C ARG A 89 -2.17 -2.28 2.28
N THR A 90 -3.03 -3.22 1.92
CA THR A 90 -4.47 -3.08 2.09
C THR A 90 -4.88 -3.78 3.37
N ASP A 91 -5.74 -3.12 4.14
CA ASP A 91 -6.25 -3.63 5.40
C ASP A 91 -7.19 -4.83 5.16
N ARG A 92 -7.64 -5.47 6.26
CA ARG A 92 -8.64 -6.52 6.22
C ARG A 92 -9.86 -6.09 5.38
N ALA A 93 -10.34 -6.99 4.56
CA ALA A 93 -11.49 -6.84 3.67
C ALA A 93 -11.36 -5.74 2.59
N VAL A 94 -10.22 -5.04 2.47
CA VAL A 94 -10.00 -4.02 1.44
C VAL A 94 -9.53 -4.67 0.14
N SER A 95 -10.20 -4.32 -0.95
CA SER A 95 -9.93 -4.81 -2.30
C SER A 95 -8.93 -3.93 -3.05
N ALA A 96 -8.33 -4.47 -4.11
CA ALA A 96 -7.48 -3.72 -5.01
C ALA A 96 -7.73 -4.10 -6.47
N VAL A 97 -7.81 -3.08 -7.34
CA VAL A 97 -7.90 -3.24 -8.79
C VAL A 97 -6.52 -3.47 -9.41
N ARG A 98 -5.53 -2.71 -8.96
CA ARG A 98 -4.16 -2.73 -9.52
C ARG A 98 -3.12 -2.65 -8.41
N GLN A 99 -2.97 -3.73 -7.63
CA GLN A 99 -1.84 -3.89 -6.73
C GLN A 99 -0.60 -4.30 -7.54
N ILE A 100 0.56 -3.72 -7.23
CA ILE A 100 1.84 -4.12 -7.83
C ILE A 100 2.72 -4.75 -6.75
N CYS A 101 3.25 -5.93 -7.08
CA CYS A 101 4.30 -6.57 -6.29
C CYS A 101 5.59 -6.61 -7.11
N SER A 102 6.74 -6.47 -6.45
CA SER A 102 8.05 -6.70 -7.09
C SER A 102 8.79 -7.85 -6.42
N MET A 103 9.60 -8.56 -7.20
CA MET A 103 10.34 -9.73 -6.74
C MET A 103 11.57 -9.99 -7.61
N GLN A 104 12.56 -10.71 -7.06
CA GLN A 104 13.77 -11.10 -7.77
C GLN A 104 13.82 -12.61 -7.94
N LEU A 105 13.64 -13.08 -9.17
CA LEU A 105 13.66 -14.49 -9.55
C LEU A 105 14.66 -14.72 -10.70
N PRO A 106 15.07 -15.96 -10.99
CA PRO A 106 15.79 -16.28 -12.21
C PRO A 106 15.07 -15.76 -13.44
N LEU A 107 15.83 -15.39 -14.49
CA LEU A 107 15.21 -14.99 -15.75
C LEU A 107 14.48 -16.19 -16.36
N ASP A 108 13.18 -16.04 -16.54
CA ASP A 108 12.30 -17.03 -17.12
C ASP A 108 11.23 -16.34 -17.98
N GLN A 109 11.25 -16.60 -19.30
CA GLN A 109 10.27 -16.02 -20.22
C GLN A 109 8.90 -16.69 -20.07
N ASP A 110 8.86 -17.99 -19.79
CA ASP A 110 7.61 -18.72 -19.55
C ASP A 110 6.86 -18.20 -18.31
N PHE A 111 7.60 -17.74 -17.30
CA PHE A 111 7.00 -17.08 -16.13
C PHE A 111 6.33 -15.76 -16.50
N ILE A 112 6.89 -15.00 -17.44
CA ILE A 112 6.28 -13.75 -17.93
C ILE A 112 5.01 -14.06 -18.74
N ASP A 113 5.13 -14.97 -19.72
CA ASP A 113 4.09 -15.18 -20.72
C ASP A 113 2.93 -16.06 -20.20
N ASN A 114 3.26 -17.13 -19.48
CA ASN A 114 2.30 -18.13 -19.03
C ASN A 114 2.09 -18.17 -17.50
N GLY A 115 2.95 -17.50 -16.73
CA GLY A 115 2.85 -17.45 -15.27
C GLY A 115 1.47 -16.98 -14.76
N PRO A 116 0.90 -15.88 -15.30
CA PRO A 116 -0.43 -15.45 -14.91
C PRO A 116 -1.49 -16.54 -15.07
N SER A 117 -1.56 -17.18 -16.24
CA SER A 117 -2.53 -18.26 -16.50
C SER A 117 -2.34 -19.44 -15.55
N LYS A 118 -1.09 -19.89 -15.35
CA LYS A 118 -0.75 -21.01 -14.46
C LYS A 118 -1.14 -20.72 -13.01
N MET A 119 -0.83 -19.51 -12.51
CA MET A 119 -1.22 -19.11 -11.16
C MET A 119 -2.73 -18.95 -11.01
N ASN A 120 -3.40 -18.33 -11.99
CA ASN A 120 -4.84 -18.13 -11.98
C ASN A 120 -5.65 -19.42 -12.01
N ALA A 121 -5.09 -20.51 -12.51
CA ALA A 121 -5.70 -21.85 -12.44
C ALA A 121 -5.68 -22.42 -11.01
N LEU A 122 -4.79 -21.94 -10.15
CA LEU A 122 -4.63 -22.40 -8.76
C LEU A 122 -5.25 -21.42 -7.74
N LEU A 123 -5.29 -20.12 -8.10
CA LEU A 123 -5.81 -19.07 -7.23
C LEU A 123 -7.34 -19.12 -7.11
N PRO A 124 -7.90 -18.76 -5.94
CA PRO A 124 -9.34 -18.51 -5.79
C PRO A 124 -9.83 -17.47 -6.82
N LYS A 125 -11.10 -17.53 -7.19
CA LYS A 125 -11.67 -16.64 -8.24
C LYS A 125 -11.58 -15.16 -7.90
N ASP A 126 -11.50 -14.82 -6.63
CA ASP A 126 -11.42 -13.48 -6.09
C ASP A 126 -9.98 -12.91 -6.02
N ILE A 127 -8.96 -13.66 -6.47
CA ILE A 127 -7.58 -13.19 -6.64
C ILE A 127 -7.13 -13.50 -8.07
N ARG A 128 -6.61 -12.51 -8.79
CA ARG A 128 -6.07 -12.68 -10.16
C ARG A 128 -4.74 -12.00 -10.32
N VAL A 129 -3.80 -12.73 -10.91
CA VAL A 129 -2.59 -12.18 -11.52
C VAL A 129 -2.97 -11.69 -12.90
N MET A 130 -2.89 -10.38 -13.12
CA MET A 130 -3.27 -9.73 -14.38
C MET A 130 -2.12 -9.70 -15.38
N GLY A 131 -0.88 -9.63 -14.89
CA GLY A 131 0.29 -9.64 -15.76
C GLY A 131 1.59 -9.62 -14.98
N ILE A 132 2.68 -9.99 -15.67
CA ILE A 132 4.04 -9.97 -15.15
C ILE A 132 4.92 -9.26 -16.17
N LYS A 133 5.77 -8.34 -15.71
CA LYS A 133 6.76 -7.65 -16.56
C LYS A 133 8.13 -7.67 -15.90
N ARG A 134 9.17 -7.79 -16.72
CA ARG A 134 10.53 -7.55 -16.28
C ARG A 134 10.77 -6.06 -16.12
N THR A 135 11.45 -5.67 -15.04
CA THR A 135 11.76 -4.28 -14.70
C THR A 135 13.25 -4.05 -14.51
N THR A 136 13.63 -2.81 -14.20
CA THR A 136 15.02 -2.48 -13.84
C THR A 136 15.44 -3.23 -12.57
N PRO A 137 16.73 -3.57 -12.41
CA PRO A 137 17.23 -4.28 -11.21
C PRO A 137 16.93 -3.58 -9.89
N SER A 138 16.83 -2.24 -9.90
CA SER A 138 16.55 -1.40 -8.72
C SER A 138 15.06 -1.12 -8.50
N PHE A 139 14.16 -1.67 -9.31
CA PHE A 139 12.74 -1.45 -9.13
C PHE A 139 12.25 -2.08 -7.82
N HIS A 140 11.52 -1.29 -7.04
CA HIS A 140 10.95 -1.67 -5.77
C HIS A 140 9.50 -1.18 -5.72
N ALA A 141 8.55 -2.07 -5.70
CA ALA A 141 7.12 -1.74 -5.85
C ALA A 141 6.66 -0.62 -4.92
N GLN A 142 7.10 -0.59 -3.67
CA GLN A 142 6.71 0.43 -2.69
C GLN A 142 7.49 1.74 -2.84
N LYS A 143 8.85 1.66 -2.95
CA LYS A 143 9.73 2.84 -2.90
C LYS A 143 9.69 3.65 -4.19
N THR A 144 9.52 2.98 -5.34
CA THR A 144 9.41 3.64 -6.65
C THR A 144 8.00 4.13 -6.98
N CYS A 145 7.02 3.87 -6.10
CA CYS A 145 5.65 4.31 -6.29
C CYS A 145 5.49 5.78 -5.92
N ASP A 146 5.16 6.62 -6.92
CA ASP A 146 5.04 8.08 -6.78
C ASP A 146 3.74 8.53 -6.14
N ALA A 147 2.66 7.78 -6.38
CA ALA A 147 1.34 8.07 -5.83
C ALA A 147 0.42 6.84 -5.85
N ARG A 148 -0.62 6.91 -5.05
CA ARG A 148 -1.69 5.91 -4.96
C ARG A 148 -3.03 6.59 -5.15
N THR A 149 -3.91 6.00 -5.95
CA THR A 149 -5.30 6.42 -6.09
C THR A 149 -6.19 5.39 -5.43
N TYR A 150 -7.02 5.86 -4.53
CA TYR A 150 -8.11 5.08 -3.92
C TYR A 150 -9.45 5.67 -4.35
N SER A 151 -10.47 4.82 -4.38
CA SER A 151 -11.86 5.24 -4.47
C SER A 151 -12.60 4.84 -3.21
N TYR A 152 -13.67 5.59 -2.94
CA TYR A 152 -14.62 5.30 -1.88
C TYR A 152 -16.04 5.44 -2.45
N THR A 153 -16.71 4.32 -2.66
CA THR A 153 -18.09 4.29 -3.17
C THR A 153 -19.08 4.33 -2.01
N ILE A 154 -20.05 5.25 -2.08
CA ILE A 154 -20.94 5.59 -0.97
C ILE A 154 -22.35 5.87 -1.49
N PRO A 155 -23.40 5.40 -0.80
CA PRO A 155 -24.77 5.78 -1.14
C PRO A 155 -25.01 7.26 -0.86
N THR A 156 -25.71 7.96 -1.75
CA THR A 156 -25.86 9.41 -1.69
C THR A 156 -26.63 9.89 -0.47
N PHE A 157 -27.49 9.05 0.14
CA PHE A 157 -28.19 9.38 1.37
C PHE A 157 -27.24 9.68 2.55
N ALA A 158 -25.97 9.26 2.47
CA ALA A 158 -24.96 9.60 3.47
C ALA A 158 -24.72 11.12 3.57
N PHE A 159 -25.06 11.87 2.53
CA PHE A 159 -24.92 13.32 2.44
C PHE A 159 -26.21 14.09 2.74
N ALA A 160 -27.30 13.39 3.11
CA ALA A 160 -28.50 14.06 3.58
C ALA A 160 -28.24 14.84 4.87
N GLU A 161 -28.65 16.09 4.96
CA GLU A 161 -28.56 16.92 6.17
C GLU A 161 -29.35 16.33 7.32
N LEU A 162 -29.02 16.66 8.57
CA LEU A 162 -29.66 16.06 9.75
C LEU A 162 -31.17 16.35 9.88
N ASP A 163 -31.62 17.47 9.32
CA ASP A 163 -33.03 17.88 9.27
C ASP A 163 -33.80 17.21 8.14
N LYS A 164 -33.11 16.46 7.26
CA LYS A 164 -33.72 15.78 6.11
C LYS A 164 -33.78 14.28 6.34
N LEU A 165 -34.77 13.66 5.71
CA LEU A 165 -34.96 12.23 5.79
C LEU A 165 -33.79 11.48 5.13
N THR A 166 -33.08 10.68 5.93
CA THR A 166 -32.02 9.80 5.48
C THR A 166 -32.62 8.45 5.10
N ASN A 167 -32.79 8.19 3.82
CA ASN A 167 -33.34 6.93 3.30
C ASN A 167 -32.80 6.62 1.89
N TRP A 168 -33.15 5.47 1.38
CA TRP A 168 -32.74 4.94 0.06
C TRP A 168 -33.32 5.72 -1.13
N ASP A 169 -34.38 6.50 -0.93
CA ASP A 169 -35.00 7.32 -1.98
C ASP A 169 -34.33 8.70 -2.13
N TYR A 170 -33.34 9.01 -1.27
CA TYR A 170 -32.57 10.24 -1.37
C TYR A 170 -31.83 10.31 -2.70
N ARG A 171 -31.83 11.49 -3.32
CA ARG A 171 -31.08 11.80 -4.54
C ARG A 171 -30.31 13.09 -4.34
N ILE A 172 -29.05 13.07 -4.78
CA ILE A 172 -28.15 14.21 -4.66
C ILE A 172 -28.28 15.10 -5.90
N ASN A 173 -28.25 16.43 -5.71
CA ASN A 173 -28.23 17.39 -6.81
C ASN A 173 -26.81 17.86 -7.13
N GLU A 174 -26.64 18.59 -8.24
CA GLU A 174 -25.34 19.10 -8.69
C GLU A 174 -24.75 20.12 -7.70
N GLU A 175 -25.57 20.91 -7.03
CA GLU A 175 -25.13 21.88 -6.01
C GLU A 175 -24.50 21.17 -4.83
N LYS A 176 -25.09 20.05 -4.40
CA LYS A 176 -24.53 19.23 -3.30
C LYS A 176 -23.23 18.55 -3.70
N ILE A 177 -23.09 18.09 -4.96
CA ILE A 177 -21.80 17.56 -5.50
C ILE A 177 -20.76 18.67 -5.51
N ALA A 178 -21.11 19.90 -5.91
CA ALA A 178 -20.20 21.04 -5.88
C ALA A 178 -19.75 21.36 -4.43
N GLU A 179 -20.68 21.34 -3.48
CA GLU A 179 -20.38 21.52 -2.05
C GLU A 179 -19.44 20.43 -1.51
N ILE A 180 -19.68 19.16 -1.85
CA ILE A 180 -18.79 18.05 -1.50
C ILE A 180 -17.38 18.31 -2.02
N ASN A 181 -17.25 18.67 -3.29
CA ASN A 181 -15.95 18.96 -3.91
C ASN A 181 -15.25 20.18 -3.28
N ASP A 182 -16.01 21.19 -2.89
CA ASP A 182 -15.48 22.33 -2.14
C ASP A 182 -14.93 21.91 -0.78
N VAL A 183 -15.60 21.02 -0.06
CA VAL A 183 -15.11 20.47 1.22
C VAL A 183 -13.88 19.60 0.99
N LEU A 184 -13.89 18.72 -0.02
CA LEU A 184 -12.75 17.85 -0.35
C LEU A 184 -11.48 18.64 -0.71
N SER A 185 -11.62 19.81 -1.34
CA SER A 185 -10.49 20.68 -1.69
C SER A 185 -9.65 21.09 -0.48
N SER A 186 -10.24 21.13 0.73
CA SER A 186 -9.54 21.46 1.98
C SER A 186 -8.43 20.46 2.38
N TYR A 187 -8.44 19.25 1.81
CA TYR A 187 -7.42 18.24 2.07
C TYR A 187 -6.25 18.29 1.09
N ILE A 188 -6.39 19.01 -0.03
CA ILE A 188 -5.34 19.07 -1.06
C ILE A 188 -4.12 19.81 -0.53
N GLY A 189 -2.94 19.26 -0.78
CA GLY A 189 -1.68 19.79 -0.27
C GLY A 189 -1.04 18.91 0.79
N THR A 190 -0.06 19.46 1.50
CA THR A 190 0.65 18.77 2.58
C THR A 190 0.10 19.21 3.93
N HIS A 191 -0.46 18.25 4.69
CA HIS A 191 -1.02 18.49 6.00
C HIS A 191 -0.54 17.44 6.99
N ASN A 192 -0.66 17.74 8.29
CA ASN A 192 -0.43 16.79 9.36
C ASN A 192 -1.71 16.01 9.65
N PHE A 193 -1.76 14.74 9.27
CA PHE A 193 -2.91 13.87 9.42
C PHE A 193 -2.92 13.05 10.73
N PHE A 194 -2.24 13.49 11.79
CA PHE A 194 -2.15 12.73 13.04
C PHE A 194 -3.52 12.41 13.67
N ASN A 195 -4.53 13.27 13.50
CA ASN A 195 -5.92 13.04 13.93
C ASN A 195 -6.69 12.04 13.03
N TYR A 196 -6.15 11.74 11.84
CA TYR A 196 -6.73 10.82 10.86
C TYR A 196 -6.16 9.41 10.94
N THR A 197 -5.43 9.09 12.00
CA THR A 197 -4.86 7.76 12.24
C THR A 197 -4.97 7.41 13.73
N SER A 198 -4.54 6.20 14.11
CA SER A 198 -4.51 5.75 15.50
C SER A 198 -3.07 5.77 16.03
N LYS A 199 -2.91 5.97 17.34
CA LYS A 199 -1.65 5.78 18.08
C LYS A 199 -0.45 6.61 17.56
N LYS A 200 -0.72 7.81 17.01
CA LYS A 200 0.30 8.73 16.52
C LYS A 200 0.14 10.10 17.18
N ASP A 201 1.26 10.77 17.42
CA ASP A 201 1.29 12.12 17.97
C ASP A 201 1.52 13.17 16.88
N HIS A 202 1.20 14.42 17.20
CA HIS A 202 1.35 15.53 16.25
C HIS A 202 2.79 15.70 15.77
N ASP A 203 3.79 15.42 16.62
CA ASP A 203 5.21 15.59 16.31
C ASP A 203 5.79 14.47 15.44
N ASP A 204 5.03 13.38 15.22
CA ASP A 204 5.45 12.30 14.32
C ASP A 204 5.43 12.78 12.86
N ARG A 205 6.63 12.95 12.31
CA ARG A 205 6.81 13.39 10.90
C ARG A 205 6.13 12.49 9.89
N SER A 206 5.90 11.22 10.22
CA SER A 206 5.18 10.31 9.35
C SER A 206 3.71 10.66 9.16
N CYS A 207 3.14 11.56 9.99
CA CYS A 207 1.79 12.08 9.84
C CYS A 207 1.65 13.12 8.74
N TYR A 208 2.74 13.73 8.27
CA TYR A 208 2.69 14.65 7.13
C TYR A 208 2.50 13.86 5.83
N ARG A 209 1.36 14.10 5.16
CA ARG A 209 1.00 13.46 3.88
C ARG A 209 0.61 14.49 2.85
N TYR A 210 0.94 14.18 1.58
CA TYR A 210 0.61 15.04 0.45
C TYR A 210 -0.54 14.44 -0.36
N ILE A 211 -1.67 15.12 -0.38
CA ILE A 211 -2.84 14.81 -1.20
C ILE A 211 -2.76 15.61 -2.49
N LYS A 212 -2.79 14.91 -3.64
CA LYS A 212 -2.67 15.51 -4.97
C LYS A 212 -4.00 15.95 -5.55
N SER A 213 -5.04 15.10 -5.38
CA SER A 213 -6.42 15.39 -5.79
C SER A 213 -7.40 14.64 -4.90
N PHE A 214 -8.58 15.22 -4.73
CA PHE A 214 -9.67 14.60 -3.97
C PHE A 214 -10.99 15.11 -4.54
N GLU A 215 -11.77 14.23 -5.17
CA GLU A 215 -12.94 14.63 -5.95
C GLU A 215 -14.06 13.60 -5.90
N CYS A 216 -15.30 14.08 -5.91
CA CYS A 216 -16.51 13.30 -5.99
C CYS A 216 -17.04 13.30 -7.45
N THR A 217 -17.38 12.12 -7.97
CA THR A 217 -17.91 11.96 -9.33
C THR A 217 -19.41 12.27 -9.41
N LYS A 218 -19.93 12.23 -10.62
CA LYS A 218 -21.40 12.26 -10.84
C LYS A 218 -22.04 11.03 -10.22
N PRO A 219 -23.29 11.15 -9.72
CA PRO A 219 -24.04 10.04 -9.17
C PRO A 219 -24.40 9.01 -10.26
N PHE A 220 -24.60 7.78 -9.83
CA PHE A 220 -25.09 6.70 -10.66
C PHE A 220 -26.11 5.86 -9.89
N ILE A 221 -26.97 5.18 -10.62
CA ILE A 221 -28.03 4.34 -10.05
C ILE A 221 -27.59 2.88 -10.07
N PHE A 222 -27.83 2.20 -8.95
CA PHE A 222 -27.73 0.76 -8.82
C PHE A 222 -29.08 0.18 -8.42
N HIS A 223 -29.57 -0.81 -9.19
CA HIS A 223 -30.81 -1.51 -8.87
C HIS A 223 -30.55 -2.58 -7.79
N ASP A 224 -31.12 -2.38 -6.60
CA ASP A 224 -31.09 -3.37 -5.53
C ASP A 224 -32.20 -4.40 -5.75
N GLU A 225 -31.83 -5.55 -6.29
CA GLU A 225 -32.74 -6.66 -6.57
C GLU A 225 -33.42 -7.20 -5.29
N PHE A 226 -32.76 -7.13 -4.14
CA PHE A 226 -33.31 -7.63 -2.88
C PHE A 226 -34.50 -6.80 -2.39
N ARG A 227 -34.42 -5.46 -2.51
CA ARG A 227 -35.51 -4.55 -2.15
C ARG A 227 -36.40 -4.14 -3.32
N ASN A 228 -36.01 -4.51 -4.53
CA ASN A 228 -36.61 -4.04 -5.78
C ASN A 228 -36.69 -2.50 -5.83
N LYS A 229 -35.56 -1.85 -5.53
CA LYS A 229 -35.43 -0.39 -5.48
C LYS A 229 -34.16 0.09 -6.13
N ASP A 230 -34.24 1.27 -6.73
CA ASP A 230 -33.09 1.98 -7.25
C ASP A 230 -32.41 2.79 -6.15
N VAL A 231 -31.13 2.52 -5.94
CA VAL A 231 -30.27 3.21 -4.96
C VAL A 231 -29.25 4.05 -5.71
N GLU A 232 -29.09 5.29 -5.29
CA GLU A 232 -28.11 6.19 -5.88
C GLU A 232 -26.81 6.17 -5.09
N PHE A 233 -25.70 6.07 -5.81
CA PHE A 233 -24.34 6.07 -5.30
C PHE A 233 -23.49 7.16 -5.97
N VAL A 234 -22.45 7.59 -5.27
CA VAL A 234 -21.32 8.34 -5.85
C VAL A 234 -20.03 7.64 -5.51
N THR A 235 -18.99 7.92 -6.30
CA THR A 235 -17.63 7.48 -6.01
C THR A 235 -16.74 8.70 -5.77
N VAL A 236 -16.01 8.68 -4.68
CA VAL A 236 -15.04 9.72 -4.33
C VAL A 236 -13.65 9.18 -4.57
N TYR A 237 -12.85 9.85 -5.41
CA TYR A 237 -11.46 9.47 -5.71
C TYR A 237 -10.49 10.34 -4.96
N VAL A 238 -9.50 9.72 -4.34
CA VAL A 238 -8.38 10.42 -3.70
C VAL A 238 -7.06 9.92 -4.25
N LYS A 239 -6.21 10.85 -4.71
CA LYS A 239 -4.83 10.58 -5.13
C LYS A 239 -3.87 11.27 -4.17
N GLY A 240 -2.94 10.52 -3.58
CA GLY A 240 -1.92 11.05 -2.68
C GLY A 240 -0.59 10.34 -2.88
N GLN A 241 0.48 10.93 -2.38
CA GLN A 241 1.80 10.31 -2.42
C GLN A 241 1.83 9.02 -1.58
N SER A 242 1.28 9.10 -0.38
CA SER A 242 1.12 7.96 0.53
C SER A 242 0.02 8.26 1.54
N PHE A 243 -0.49 7.22 2.19
CA PHE A 243 -1.52 7.34 3.22
C PHE A 243 -1.08 6.59 4.47
N ILE A 244 -1.50 7.07 5.65
CA ILE A 244 -1.36 6.37 6.92
C ILE A 244 -2.62 5.56 7.22
N LEU A 245 -2.51 4.66 8.19
CA LEU A 245 -3.60 3.78 8.61
C LEU A 245 -4.90 4.56 8.86
N HIS A 246 -6.01 4.09 8.33
CA HIS A 246 -7.37 4.66 8.44
C HIS A 246 -7.56 6.07 7.85
N GLN A 247 -6.52 6.71 7.31
CA GLN A 247 -6.57 8.12 6.88
C GLN A 247 -7.74 8.40 5.94
N ILE A 248 -7.92 7.60 4.89
CA ILE A 248 -8.98 7.84 3.88
C ILE A 248 -10.36 7.69 4.52
N ARG A 249 -10.59 6.64 5.30
CA ARG A 249 -11.86 6.40 5.99
C ARG A 249 -12.20 7.54 6.97
N LYS A 250 -11.21 8.08 7.71
CA LYS A 250 -11.40 9.24 8.58
C LYS A 250 -11.64 10.53 7.80
N MET A 251 -10.97 10.74 6.65
CA MET A 251 -11.28 11.87 5.77
C MET A 251 -12.73 11.80 5.26
N MET A 252 -13.20 10.61 4.88
CA MET A 252 -14.60 10.40 4.49
C MET A 252 -15.57 10.64 5.66
N GLY A 253 -15.24 10.17 6.85
CA GLY A 253 -16.05 10.42 8.05
C GLY A 253 -16.20 11.91 8.35
N MET A 254 -15.12 12.67 8.29
CA MET A 254 -15.13 14.11 8.48
C MET A 254 -15.89 14.84 7.36
N LEU A 255 -15.71 14.45 6.09
CA LEU A 255 -16.48 14.97 4.96
C LEU A 255 -17.99 14.82 5.21
N ILE A 256 -18.43 13.61 5.55
CA ILE A 256 -19.86 13.34 5.80
C ILE A 256 -20.37 14.19 6.96
N SER A 257 -19.59 14.33 8.03
CA SER A 257 -19.96 15.15 9.19
C SER A 257 -20.13 16.64 8.84
N VAL A 258 -19.27 17.17 7.96
CA VAL A 258 -19.39 18.56 7.46
C VAL A 258 -20.64 18.73 6.60
N ILE A 259 -20.86 17.85 5.64
CA ILE A 259 -22.00 17.93 4.72
C ILE A 259 -23.33 17.76 5.48
N ARG A 260 -23.35 16.94 6.52
CA ARG A 260 -24.51 16.75 7.40
C ARG A 260 -24.68 17.85 8.45
N ARG A 261 -23.83 18.89 8.44
CA ARG A 261 -23.90 20.07 9.38
C ARG A 261 -23.63 19.70 10.84
N GLN A 262 -22.94 18.60 11.12
CA GLN A 262 -22.53 18.27 12.49
C GLN A 262 -21.30 19.06 12.94
N VAL A 263 -20.43 19.40 12.01
CA VAL A 263 -19.23 20.24 12.17
C VAL A 263 -19.10 21.20 11.01
N TYR A 264 -18.26 22.21 11.14
CA TYR A 264 -18.00 23.19 10.08
C TYR A 264 -16.83 22.76 9.18
N LYS A 265 -16.82 23.25 7.92
CA LYS A 265 -15.68 23.05 7.00
C LYS A 265 -14.36 23.52 7.62
N SER A 266 -14.38 24.61 8.40
CA SER A 266 -13.21 25.14 9.13
C SER A 266 -12.60 24.13 10.12
N ASP A 267 -13.38 23.16 10.60
CA ASP A 267 -12.89 22.17 11.55
C ASP A 267 -11.96 21.16 10.90
N ILE A 268 -12.03 21.01 9.56
CA ILE A 268 -11.01 20.25 8.79
C ILE A 268 -9.63 20.90 8.96
N LEU A 269 -9.54 22.23 8.84
CA LEU A 269 -8.25 22.92 8.99
C LEU A 269 -7.73 22.80 10.42
N LYS A 270 -8.62 22.94 11.43
CA LYS A 270 -8.27 22.74 12.83
C LYS A 270 -7.80 21.31 13.14
N SER A 271 -8.30 20.32 12.41
CA SER A 271 -7.89 18.92 12.60
C SER A 271 -6.43 18.64 12.22
N PHE A 272 -5.78 19.53 11.49
CA PHE A 272 -4.35 19.45 11.17
C PHE A 272 -3.45 20.15 12.22
N GLU A 273 -4.05 20.93 13.13
CA GLU A 273 -3.35 21.60 14.23
C GLU A 273 -3.01 20.61 15.35
N SER A 274 -2.18 21.03 16.31
CA SER A 274 -1.67 20.17 17.40
C SER A 274 -2.73 19.65 18.36
N ARG A 275 -3.94 20.25 18.37
CA ARG A 275 -5.03 19.80 19.24
C ARG A 275 -5.57 18.45 18.79
N ARG A 276 -5.70 17.51 19.74
CA ARG A 276 -6.31 16.21 19.46
C ARG A 276 -7.81 16.40 19.15
N MET A 277 -8.25 15.75 18.07
CA MET A 277 -9.64 15.69 17.62
C MET A 277 -9.99 14.23 17.30
N ASP A 278 -11.12 13.75 17.82
CA ASP A 278 -11.64 12.44 17.44
C ASP A 278 -12.37 12.57 16.10
N VAL A 279 -11.69 12.19 15.03
CA VAL A 279 -12.24 12.20 13.66
C VAL A 279 -12.94 10.87 13.42
N PRO A 280 -14.25 10.85 13.08
CA PRO A 280 -15.01 9.63 12.89
C PRO A 280 -14.49 8.82 11.69
N ARG A 281 -14.42 7.51 11.85
CA ARG A 281 -13.96 6.57 10.83
C ARG A 281 -15.16 5.99 10.07
N ALA A 282 -15.31 6.33 8.79
CA ALA A 282 -16.35 5.78 7.92
C ALA A 282 -16.18 4.27 7.67
N PRO A 283 -17.26 3.52 7.33
CA PRO A 283 -17.20 2.10 7.03
C PRO A 283 -16.12 1.72 6.01
N GLY A 284 -15.53 0.54 6.14
CA GLY A 284 -14.48 0.06 5.24
C GLY A 284 -14.98 -0.41 3.87
N LEU A 285 -16.24 -0.83 3.78
CA LEU A 285 -16.82 -1.52 2.61
C LEU A 285 -16.61 -0.78 1.27
N GLY A 286 -16.77 0.56 1.27
CA GLY A 286 -16.63 1.37 0.05
C GLY A 286 -15.19 1.63 -0.39
N LEU A 287 -14.18 1.31 0.43
CA LEU A 287 -12.77 1.63 0.16
C LEU A 287 -12.14 0.65 -0.82
N LEU A 288 -11.48 1.16 -1.86
CA LEU A 288 -10.84 0.39 -2.91
C LEU A 288 -9.53 1.02 -3.36
N LEU A 289 -8.45 0.23 -3.41
CA LEU A 289 -7.20 0.64 -4.07
C LEU A 289 -7.37 0.52 -5.59
N GLU A 290 -7.46 1.66 -6.28
CA GLU A 290 -7.71 1.70 -7.72
C GLU A 290 -6.41 1.56 -8.54
N LYS A 291 -5.40 2.38 -8.24
CA LYS A 291 -4.20 2.46 -9.07
C LYS A 291 -2.98 2.91 -8.28
N LEU A 292 -1.84 2.34 -8.63
CA LEU A 292 -0.51 2.77 -8.23
C LEU A 292 0.14 3.52 -9.39
N HIS A 293 0.86 4.59 -9.10
CA HIS A 293 1.48 5.46 -10.09
C HIS A 293 3.00 5.37 -9.99
N TYR A 294 3.64 5.18 -11.15
CA TYR A 294 5.09 5.07 -11.31
C TYR A 294 5.60 6.07 -12.34
N ASP A 295 5.17 7.33 -12.24
CA ASP A 295 5.40 8.39 -13.24
C ASP A 295 6.91 8.64 -13.51
N VAL A 296 7.74 8.58 -12.45
CA VAL A 296 9.20 8.69 -12.58
C VAL A 296 9.79 7.49 -13.31
N TYR A 297 9.31 6.27 -13.02
CA TYR A 297 9.74 5.06 -13.73
C TYR A 297 9.33 5.11 -15.21
N GLU A 298 8.10 5.53 -15.50
CA GLU A 298 7.60 5.68 -16.86
C GLU A 298 8.48 6.60 -17.69
N THR A 299 8.79 7.79 -17.16
CA THR A 299 9.63 8.78 -17.87
C THR A 299 11.03 8.25 -18.17
N ARG A 300 11.61 7.43 -17.28
CA ARG A 300 12.99 6.97 -17.38
C ARG A 300 13.17 5.65 -18.09
N PHE A 301 12.23 4.72 -17.93
CA PHE A 301 12.45 3.31 -18.25
C PHE A 301 11.38 2.64 -19.11
N SER A 302 10.25 3.29 -19.41
CA SER A 302 9.17 2.70 -20.20
C SER A 302 9.62 2.21 -21.58
N GLN A 303 10.53 2.95 -22.24
CA GLN A 303 11.06 2.55 -23.55
C GLN A 303 12.01 1.32 -23.49
N SER A 304 12.72 1.13 -22.40
CA SER A 304 13.73 0.07 -22.26
C SER A 304 13.21 -1.19 -21.56
N HIS A 305 12.26 -1.05 -20.65
CA HIS A 305 11.74 -2.14 -19.80
C HIS A 305 10.22 -2.28 -19.87
N GLY A 306 9.55 -1.49 -20.71
CA GLY A 306 8.10 -1.47 -20.84
C GLY A 306 7.41 -0.61 -19.77
N SER A 307 6.18 -0.18 -20.10
CA SER A 307 5.34 0.64 -19.23
C SER A 307 4.76 -0.18 -18.08
N LEU A 308 4.66 0.40 -16.89
CA LEU A 308 3.89 -0.12 -15.75
C LEU A 308 2.51 0.54 -15.64
N ASN A 309 2.27 1.62 -16.41
CA ASN A 309 0.98 2.31 -16.47
C ASN A 309 0.06 1.74 -17.55
N ASP A 310 0.61 1.06 -18.54
CA ASP A 310 -0.10 0.41 -19.64
C ASP A 310 0.35 -1.06 -19.70
N TRP A 311 -0.60 -1.99 -19.59
CA TRP A 311 -0.37 -3.44 -19.61
C TRP A 311 -0.88 -4.14 -20.87
N GLY A 312 -1.32 -3.36 -21.86
CA GLY A 312 -1.92 -3.83 -23.10
C GLY A 312 -3.45 -3.98 -23.01
N GLU A 313 -4.13 -3.82 -24.14
CA GLU A 313 -5.57 -3.71 -24.25
C GLU A 313 -6.32 -4.89 -23.59
N GLU A 314 -5.90 -6.12 -23.88
CA GLU A 314 -6.50 -7.33 -23.31
C GLU A 314 -6.40 -7.36 -21.77
N THR A 315 -5.24 -7.00 -21.21
CA THR A 315 -5.04 -6.95 -19.75
C THR A 315 -5.86 -5.83 -19.12
N GLU A 316 -5.91 -4.66 -19.77
CA GLU A 316 -6.69 -3.51 -19.28
C GLU A 316 -8.19 -3.82 -19.26
N GLU A 317 -8.69 -4.52 -20.26
CA GLU A 317 -10.08 -5.00 -20.30
C GLU A 317 -10.36 -6.04 -19.22
N ALA A 318 -9.46 -7.01 -19.02
CA ALA A 318 -9.59 -8.01 -17.96
C ALA A 318 -9.60 -7.38 -16.57
N VAL A 319 -8.75 -6.37 -16.33
CA VAL A 319 -8.72 -5.60 -15.07
C VAL A 319 -10.04 -4.84 -14.85
N LYS A 320 -10.57 -4.20 -15.91
CA LYS A 320 -11.85 -3.50 -15.84
C LYS A 320 -13.00 -4.45 -15.52
N ASN A 321 -13.07 -5.58 -16.22
CA ASN A 321 -14.10 -6.59 -16.00
C ASN A 321 -14.06 -7.15 -14.57
N PHE A 322 -12.85 -7.47 -14.08
CA PHE A 322 -12.66 -7.93 -12.70
C PHE A 322 -13.10 -6.87 -11.68
N ARG A 323 -12.74 -5.60 -11.91
CA ARG A 323 -13.16 -4.47 -11.06
C ARG A 323 -14.69 -4.40 -10.97
N ASP A 324 -15.35 -4.40 -12.12
CA ASP A 324 -16.78 -4.16 -12.18
C ASP A 324 -17.58 -5.37 -11.66
N GLU A 325 -17.20 -6.59 -12.04
CA GLU A 325 -17.92 -7.82 -11.68
C GLU A 325 -17.64 -8.29 -10.24
N TYR A 326 -16.38 -8.28 -9.81
CA TYR A 326 -15.97 -8.90 -8.53
C TYR A 326 -15.83 -7.89 -7.39
N ILE A 327 -15.50 -6.62 -7.67
CA ILE A 327 -15.23 -5.65 -6.62
C ILE A 327 -16.39 -4.66 -6.46
N VAL A 328 -16.69 -3.88 -7.51
CA VAL A 328 -17.71 -2.82 -7.41
C VAL A 328 -19.09 -3.41 -7.16
N SER A 329 -19.45 -4.48 -7.87
CA SER A 329 -20.73 -5.17 -7.66
C SER A 329 -20.89 -5.65 -6.22
N GLU A 330 -19.82 -6.17 -5.60
CA GLU A 330 -19.83 -6.63 -4.20
C GLU A 330 -19.92 -5.47 -3.19
N ILE A 331 -19.29 -4.33 -3.49
CA ILE A 331 -19.44 -3.12 -2.66
C ILE A 331 -20.90 -2.66 -2.67
N LEU A 332 -21.52 -2.54 -3.85
CA LEU A 332 -22.90 -2.08 -3.99
C LEU A 332 -23.91 -3.04 -3.37
N LYS A 333 -23.81 -4.34 -3.70
CA LYS A 333 -24.64 -5.40 -3.11
C LYS A 333 -24.44 -5.49 -1.60
N GLY A 334 -23.18 -5.44 -1.14
CA GLY A 334 -22.83 -5.49 0.27
C GLY A 334 -23.46 -4.35 1.07
N GLU A 335 -23.40 -3.11 0.56
CA GLU A 335 -24.05 -1.96 1.21
C GLU A 335 -25.58 -2.13 1.25
N CYS A 336 -26.19 -2.54 0.14
CA CYS A 336 -27.63 -2.81 0.09
C CYS A 336 -28.08 -3.92 1.05
N GLN A 337 -27.28 -4.98 1.20
CA GLN A 337 -27.63 -6.11 2.08
C GLN A 337 -27.39 -5.82 3.55
N THR A 338 -26.28 -5.15 3.88
CA THR A 338 -25.82 -4.98 5.28
C THR A 338 -26.14 -3.63 5.88
N ASN A 339 -26.51 -2.62 5.05
CA ASN A 339 -26.80 -1.24 5.47
C ASN A 339 -25.67 -0.60 6.31
N GLN A 340 -24.42 -0.90 6.03
CA GLN A 340 -23.29 -0.45 6.87
C GLN A 340 -23.23 1.06 6.99
N MET A 341 -23.49 1.79 5.90
CA MET A 341 -23.50 3.26 5.96
C MET A 341 -24.65 3.77 6.82
N MET A 342 -25.87 3.23 6.70
CA MET A 342 -27.02 3.64 7.50
C MET A 342 -26.80 3.40 9.00
N LEU A 343 -26.27 2.22 9.34
CA LEU A 343 -25.92 1.87 10.73
C LEU A 343 -24.83 2.80 11.28
N TRP A 344 -23.79 3.06 10.49
CA TRP A 344 -22.75 3.98 10.91
C TRP A 344 -23.28 5.41 11.11
N LEU A 345 -24.14 5.91 10.21
CA LEU A 345 -24.76 7.23 10.35
C LEU A 345 -25.58 7.35 11.63
N SER A 346 -26.24 6.31 12.09
CA SER A 346 -26.99 6.32 13.35
C SER A 346 -26.06 6.53 14.57
N THR A 347 -24.83 6.04 14.51
CA THR A 347 -23.83 6.25 15.56
C THR A 347 -23.15 7.62 15.44
N LEU A 348 -23.03 8.15 14.22
CA LEU A 348 -22.36 9.42 13.94
C LEU A 348 -23.06 10.60 14.62
N VAL A 349 -24.38 10.57 14.77
CA VAL A 349 -25.16 11.63 15.45
C VAL A 349 -24.70 11.87 16.89
N GLN A 350 -24.20 10.84 17.56
CA GLN A 350 -23.72 10.91 18.94
C GLN A 350 -22.21 11.10 19.05
N HIS A 351 -21.51 11.25 17.91
CA HIS A 351 -20.07 11.37 17.89
C HIS A 351 -19.60 12.70 18.51
N ARG A 352 -18.60 12.64 19.38
CA ARG A 352 -17.97 13.80 20.00
C ARG A 352 -16.60 14.03 19.38
N PHE A 353 -16.45 15.13 18.64
CA PHE A 353 -15.22 15.50 17.96
C PHE A 353 -14.12 16.02 18.90
N ALA A 354 -14.51 16.55 20.08
CA ALA A 354 -13.55 16.97 21.09
C ALA A 354 -13.11 15.78 21.93
N CYS A 355 -11.80 15.56 22.03
CA CYS A 355 -11.24 14.63 22.99
C CYS A 355 -11.24 15.26 24.37
N ASP A 356 -11.76 14.56 25.37
CA ASP A 356 -11.60 14.96 26.78
C ASP A 356 -10.11 14.90 27.16
N PRO A 357 -9.60 15.84 27.98
CA PRO A 357 -8.19 15.80 28.41
C PRO A 357 -7.78 14.53 29.16
N LEU A 358 -8.74 13.71 29.57
CA LEU A 358 -8.52 12.46 30.31
C LEU A 358 -8.32 11.22 29.40
N ASP A 359 -8.59 11.32 28.09
CA ASP A 359 -8.34 10.23 27.13
C ASP A 359 -6.86 10.20 26.70
N GLN A 360 -5.96 10.09 27.68
CA GLN A 360 -4.50 10.10 27.44
C GLN A 360 -3.96 8.83 26.80
N ASN A 361 -4.78 7.79 26.61
CA ASN A 361 -4.34 6.50 26.06
C ASN A 361 -4.35 6.43 24.51
N GLY A 362 -4.73 7.51 23.80
CA GLY A 362 -4.65 7.56 22.33
C GLY A 362 -5.70 6.72 21.58
N GLU A 363 -6.61 6.06 22.28
CA GLU A 363 -7.72 5.33 21.67
C GLU A 363 -8.87 6.32 21.40
N SER A 364 -9.29 6.40 20.12
CA SER A 364 -10.42 7.24 19.77
C SER A 364 -11.73 6.56 20.22
N ASN A 365 -12.71 7.34 20.67
CA ASN A 365 -14.05 6.83 20.96
C ASN A 365 -14.71 6.16 19.73
N SER A 366 -14.29 6.51 18.52
CA SER A 366 -14.72 5.86 17.29
C SER A 366 -14.19 4.42 17.18
N ASP A 367 -12.95 4.17 17.62
CA ASP A 367 -12.33 2.85 17.59
C ASP A 367 -12.96 1.92 18.63
N LEU A 368 -13.27 2.44 19.83
CA LEU A 368 -13.98 1.71 20.88
C LEU A 368 -15.44 1.40 20.50
N ARG A 369 -16.13 2.32 19.81
CA ARG A 369 -17.51 2.11 19.33
C ARG A 369 -17.57 1.16 18.15
N GLU A 370 -16.59 1.17 17.26
CA GLU A 370 -16.49 0.21 16.17
C GLU A 370 -16.22 -1.19 16.73
N ALA A 371 -15.36 -1.33 17.73
CA ALA A 371 -15.16 -2.59 18.46
C ALA A 371 -16.46 -3.07 19.14
N ALA A 372 -17.23 -2.17 19.76
CA ALA A 372 -18.52 -2.49 20.37
C ALA A 372 -19.60 -2.85 19.33
N ASN A 373 -19.66 -2.16 18.20
CA ASN A 373 -20.58 -2.49 17.11
C ASN A 373 -20.24 -3.81 16.42
N VAL A 374 -18.95 -4.11 16.30
CA VAL A 374 -18.43 -5.37 15.81
C VAL A 374 -18.82 -6.53 16.74
N ALA A 375 -18.70 -6.35 18.04
CA ALA A 375 -19.14 -7.34 19.03
C ALA A 375 -20.64 -7.61 18.96
N THR A 376 -21.45 -6.59 18.59
CA THR A 376 -22.91 -6.69 18.51
C THR A 376 -23.38 -7.26 17.16
N TYR A 377 -22.65 -7.05 16.05
CA TYR A 377 -23.05 -7.41 14.69
C TYR A 377 -22.13 -8.44 13.98
N GLY A 378 -21.21 -9.07 14.70
CA GLY A 378 -20.53 -10.29 14.29
C GLY A 378 -19.44 -10.16 13.23
N VAL A 379 -18.83 -8.99 13.04
CA VAL A 379 -17.64 -8.83 12.17
C VAL A 379 -16.52 -8.14 12.96
N PRO A 380 -15.67 -8.88 13.71
CA PRO A 380 -14.51 -8.29 14.35
C PRO A 380 -13.50 -7.82 13.30
N GLU A 381 -13.15 -6.52 13.31
CA GLU A 381 -11.87 -6.10 12.74
C GLU A 381 -10.79 -6.41 13.80
N PRO A 382 -9.80 -7.28 13.53
CA PRO A 382 -8.71 -7.43 14.46
C PRO A 382 -7.90 -6.14 14.46
N GLU A 383 -7.67 -5.58 15.63
CA GLU A 383 -6.59 -4.64 15.86
C GLU A 383 -5.28 -5.40 15.61
N GLU A 384 -4.62 -5.13 14.48
CA GLU A 384 -3.26 -5.58 14.32
C GLU A 384 -2.40 -4.74 15.27
N PRO A 385 -1.70 -5.35 16.24
CA PRO A 385 -0.55 -4.68 16.84
C PRO A 385 0.45 -4.49 15.71
N ILE A 386 0.63 -3.25 15.26
CA ILE A 386 1.79 -2.89 14.43
C ILE A 386 2.98 -3.10 15.34
N ASP A 387 3.68 -4.21 15.16
CA ASP A 387 4.96 -4.42 15.81
C ASP A 387 5.94 -3.40 15.25
N THR A 388 6.07 -2.29 15.98
CA THR A 388 6.97 -1.18 15.63
C THR A 388 8.43 -1.63 15.63
N GLU A 389 8.76 -2.72 16.33
CA GLU A 389 10.10 -3.32 16.33
C GLU A 389 10.35 -4.12 15.04
N GLU A 390 9.34 -4.86 14.55
CA GLU A 390 9.43 -5.56 13.28
C GLU A 390 9.53 -4.58 12.10
N LEU A 391 8.82 -3.46 12.16
CA LEU A 391 8.90 -2.38 11.16
C LEU A 391 10.27 -1.68 11.20
N LYS A 392 10.85 -1.48 12.39
CA LYS A 392 12.21 -0.95 12.56
C LYS A 392 13.26 -1.95 12.08
N ALA A 393 13.08 -3.24 12.35
CA ALA A 393 13.97 -4.29 11.87
C ALA A 393 13.90 -4.45 10.34
N GLU A 394 12.71 -4.37 9.72
CA GLU A 394 12.56 -4.35 8.26
C GLU A 394 13.20 -3.10 7.64
N LEU A 395 13.04 -1.92 8.24
CA LEU A 395 13.66 -0.67 7.78
C LEU A 395 15.20 -0.68 7.95
N ALA A 396 15.71 -1.31 9.01
CA ALA A 396 17.14 -1.47 9.23
C ALA A 396 17.76 -2.52 8.29
N ALA A 397 17.08 -3.62 8.02
CA ALA A 397 17.52 -4.64 7.08
C ALA A 397 17.50 -4.14 5.61
N ASP A 398 16.66 -3.15 5.28
CA ASP A 398 16.51 -2.59 3.95
C ASP A 398 17.47 -1.42 3.67
N SER A 399 18.19 -0.92 4.70
CA SER A 399 19.21 0.14 4.58
C SER A 399 20.56 -0.38 4.12
N GLY A 400 20.69 -1.50 3.43
CA GLY A 400 21.89 -2.17 2.91
C GLY A 400 23.01 -1.27 2.36
N LEU A 401 23.48 -0.33 3.20
CA LEU A 401 24.76 0.35 3.06
C LEU A 401 25.79 -0.51 3.82
N PRO A 402 26.94 -0.86 3.21
CA PRO A 402 28.00 -1.52 3.93
C PRO A 402 28.47 -0.58 5.06
N THR A 403 28.30 -1.01 6.30
CA THR A 403 28.95 -0.38 7.44
C THR A 403 30.42 -0.78 7.40
N ASP A 404 31.28 0.14 6.96
CA ASP A 404 32.68 0.02 7.26
C ASP A 404 32.87 0.05 8.80
N PRO A 405 33.74 -0.80 9.35
CA PRO A 405 34.00 -0.79 10.79
C PRO A 405 34.63 0.54 11.17
N PRO A 406 34.34 1.09 12.38
CA PRO A 406 34.93 2.33 12.82
C PRO A 406 36.44 2.13 13.00
N SER A 407 37.23 2.92 12.29
CA SER A 407 38.66 3.06 12.50
C SER A 407 38.89 3.65 13.87
N GLU A 408 39.68 2.95 14.68
CA GLU A 408 40.23 3.42 15.97
C GLU A 408 40.93 4.76 15.75
N ILE A 409 40.41 5.82 16.38
CA ILE A 409 41.07 7.10 16.49
C ILE A 409 41.90 7.02 17.80
N THR A 410 43.20 6.88 17.65
CA THR A 410 44.17 7.11 18.70
C THR A 410 44.18 8.59 19.09
N GLU A 411 43.93 8.84 20.36
CA GLU A 411 44.12 10.17 20.97
C GLU A 411 45.62 10.54 20.94
N GLU A 412 45.96 11.59 20.20
CA GLU A 412 47.19 12.37 20.46
C GLU A 412 46.79 13.75 20.98
N THR A 413 47.24 13.98 22.22
CA THR A 413 47.23 15.26 22.92
C THR A 413 48.26 16.22 22.30
N GLY A 414 47.85 17.44 21.99
CA GLY A 414 48.73 18.51 21.57
C GLY A 414 48.08 19.87 21.82
N GLU A 415 48.71 20.60 22.78
CA GLU A 415 48.31 21.90 23.30
C GLU A 415 48.52 23.07 22.32
N ASN A 416 47.73 24.13 22.55
CA ASN A 416 47.95 25.58 22.32
C ASN A 416 48.05 26.12 20.89
N GLU A 417 47.21 27.09 20.51
CA GLU A 417 47.41 28.53 20.72
C GLU A 417 46.19 29.33 20.17
N GLU A 418 45.92 30.39 20.90
CA GLU A 418 44.96 31.46 20.66
C GLU A 418 45.22 32.18 19.36
N ASP A 419 44.19 32.58 18.62
CA ASP A 419 44.10 33.91 18.01
C ASP A 419 42.68 34.28 17.59
N GLU A 420 42.22 35.43 18.05
CA GLU A 420 40.93 36.08 17.83
C GLU A 420 40.99 37.02 16.56
N PRO A 421 39.97 37.79 16.21
CA PRO A 421 39.21 37.63 14.94
C PRO A 421 39.49 38.82 13.99
N GLN A 422 39.08 38.68 12.75
CA GLN A 422 38.87 39.84 11.88
C GLN A 422 37.57 39.79 11.04
N GLU A 423 36.68 40.71 11.40
CA GLU A 423 35.58 41.22 10.58
C GLU A 423 35.98 41.57 9.16
N LYS A 424 35.15 41.24 8.17
CA LYS A 424 34.94 42.15 7.02
C LYS A 424 33.52 42.09 6.46
N LYS A 425 32.95 43.27 6.53
CA LYS A 425 31.66 43.76 6.06
C LYS A 425 31.34 43.48 4.59
N ALA A 426 30.08 43.22 4.36
CA ALA A 426 29.13 43.75 3.37
C ALA A 426 29.60 44.11 1.92
N ARG A 427 28.82 43.61 0.94
CA ARG A 427 28.13 44.51 -0.02
C ARG A 427 26.99 43.82 -0.75
N ILE A 428 25.87 44.50 -0.68
CA ILE A 428 24.64 44.42 -1.44
C ILE A 428 24.91 44.76 -2.90
N ALA A 429 24.29 44.10 -3.88
CA ALA A 429 23.52 44.72 -4.94
C ALA A 429 23.10 43.76 -6.06
N CYS A 430 21.86 43.93 -6.40
CA CYS A 430 21.00 43.57 -7.54
C CYS A 430 20.41 42.18 -7.53
#